data_d1343a39fe2657c277b65eaf582d4b63
#
_entry.id   d1343a39fe2657c277b65eaf582d4b63
#
_cell.length_a   1.000
_cell.length_b   1.000
_cell.length_c   1.000
_cell.angle_alpha   90.00
_cell.angle_beta   90.00
_cell.angle_gamma   90.00
#
_symmetry.space_group_name_H-M   'P 1'
#
loop_
_entity.id
_entity.type
_entity.pdbx_description
1 polymer ?
#
loop_
_entity_poly.entity_id
_entity_poly.type
_entity_poly.pdbx_seq_one_letter_code
_entity_poly.pdbx_strand_id
1 'polypeptide(L)' 'MNERLTELEVRLAFQEKTIQDLNEVVTDQQRRIDRLAQELEAMKSRLAALAPSMVIPQEDEKPPPHY' A
#
# COMPACT_ATOMS: atom_id res chain seq x y z
N MET A 1 -35.48 -28.76 -5.02
CA MET A 1 -34.89 -28.00 -6.01
C MET A 1 -34.75 -26.57 -5.65
N ASN A 2 -35.82 -25.96 -5.22
CA ASN A 2 -35.77 -24.55 -4.88
C ASN A 2 -34.88 -24.24 -3.71
N GLU A 3 -34.77 -25.18 -2.80
CA GLU A 3 -33.92 -24.97 -1.64
C GLU A 3 -32.48 -24.84 -2.03
N ARG A 4 -32.05 -25.60 -3.02
CA ARG A 4 -30.71 -25.56 -3.47
C ARG A 4 -30.38 -24.23 -4.13
N LEU A 5 -31.28 -23.75 -4.95
CA LEU A 5 -31.14 -22.46 -5.58
C LEU A 5 -31.07 -21.33 -4.56
N THR A 6 -31.97 -21.42 -3.58
CA THR A 6 -31.99 -20.42 -2.53
C THR A 6 -30.68 -20.40 -1.77
N GLU A 7 -30.15 -21.58 -1.49
CA GLU A 7 -28.89 -21.67 -0.78
C GLU A 7 -27.77 -21.05 -1.57
N LEU A 8 -27.72 -21.32 -2.88
CA LEU A 8 -26.70 -20.75 -3.73
C LEU A 8 -26.83 -19.24 -3.81
N GLU A 9 -28.05 -18.75 -3.86
CA GLU A 9 -28.28 -17.31 -3.89
C GLU A 9 -27.77 -16.64 -2.62
N VAL A 10 -28.00 -17.29 -1.49
CA VAL A 10 -27.53 -16.75 -0.23
C VAL A 10 -26.02 -16.72 -0.20
N ARG A 11 -25.38 -17.78 -0.67
CA ARG A 11 -23.93 -17.83 -0.69
C ARG A 11 -23.36 -16.78 -1.61
N LEU A 12 -23.99 -16.59 -2.75
CA LEU A 12 -23.53 -15.60 -3.70
C LEU A 12 -23.62 -14.21 -3.10
N ALA A 13 -24.73 -13.91 -2.46
CA ALA A 13 -24.91 -12.61 -1.83
C ALA A 13 -23.87 -12.38 -0.75
N PHE A 14 -23.59 -13.41 0.02
CA PHE A 14 -22.58 -13.30 1.06
C PHE A 14 -21.21 -13.04 0.46
N GLN A 15 -20.88 -13.74 -0.62
CA GLN A 15 -19.60 -13.54 -1.27
C GLN A 15 -19.48 -12.15 -1.87
N GLU A 16 -20.55 -11.65 -2.45
CA GLU A 16 -20.55 -10.31 -3.00
C GLU A 16 -20.27 -9.28 -1.92
N LYS A 17 -20.89 -9.47 -0.78
CA LYS A 17 -20.67 -8.56 0.31
C LYS A 17 -19.23 -8.63 0.80
N THR A 18 -18.70 -9.84 0.88
CA THR A 18 -17.33 -10.01 1.30
C THR A 18 -16.37 -9.33 0.34
N ILE A 19 -16.62 -9.44 -0.96
CA ILE A 19 -15.78 -8.79 -1.96
C ILE A 19 -15.86 -7.29 -1.81
N GLN A 20 -17.04 -6.74 -1.56
CA GLN A 20 -17.17 -5.31 -1.36
C GLN A 20 -16.40 -4.86 -0.13
N ASP A 21 -16.51 -5.63 0.95
CA ASP A 21 -15.78 -5.29 2.17
C ASP A 21 -14.29 -5.31 1.93
N LEU A 22 -13.80 -6.32 1.22
CA LEU A 22 -12.39 -6.42 0.92
C LEU A 22 -11.93 -5.28 0.03
N ASN A 23 -12.75 -4.88 -0.93
CA ASN A 23 -12.42 -3.75 -1.77
C ASN A 23 -12.25 -2.48 -0.96
N GLU A 24 -13.11 -2.29 0.02
CA GLU A 24 -12.99 -1.11 0.88
C GLU A 24 -11.72 -1.15 1.69
N VAL A 25 -11.37 -2.33 2.19
CA VAL A 25 -10.15 -2.48 2.96
C VAL A 25 -8.93 -2.19 2.09
N VAL A 26 -8.92 -2.74 0.88
CA VAL A 26 -7.79 -2.54 -0.02
C VAL A 26 -7.66 -1.06 -0.39
N THR A 27 -8.78 -0.42 -0.67
CA THR A 27 -8.76 1.00 -1.02
C THR A 27 -8.23 1.83 0.15
N ASP A 28 -8.66 1.49 1.35
CA ASP A 28 -8.21 2.20 2.52
C ASP A 28 -6.72 2.00 2.73
N GLN A 29 -6.24 0.78 2.55
CA GLN A 29 -4.83 0.49 2.69
C GLN A 29 -4.01 1.23 1.65
N GLN A 30 -4.53 1.33 0.43
CA GLN A 30 -3.82 2.04 -0.61
C GLN A 30 -3.67 3.51 -0.25
N ARG A 31 -4.71 4.10 0.33
CA ARG A 31 -4.63 5.49 0.76
C ARG A 31 -3.58 5.69 1.83
N ARG A 32 -3.49 4.72 2.75
CA ARG A 32 -2.50 4.80 3.81
C ARG A 32 -1.09 4.68 3.25
N ILE A 33 -0.92 3.79 2.30
CA ILE A 33 0.39 3.61 1.67
C ILE A 33 0.79 4.89 0.95
N ASP A 34 -0.14 5.50 0.22
CA ASP A 34 0.15 6.73 -0.48
C ASP A 34 0.56 7.83 0.48
N ARG A 35 -0.16 7.92 1.60
CA ARG A 35 0.15 8.94 2.59
C ARG A 35 1.52 8.70 3.21
N LEU A 36 1.82 7.46 3.54
CA LEU A 36 3.11 7.13 4.11
C LEU A 36 4.24 7.43 3.13
N ALA A 37 4.02 7.15 1.86
CA ALA A 37 5.03 7.44 0.85
C ALA A 37 5.29 8.93 0.77
N GLN A 38 4.23 9.73 0.83
CA GLN A 38 4.39 11.17 0.80
C GLN A 38 5.12 11.69 2.03
N GLU A 39 4.79 11.13 3.18
CA GLU A 39 5.45 11.54 4.41
C GLU A 39 6.92 11.17 4.37
N LEU A 40 7.21 10.01 3.83
CA LEU A 40 8.59 9.57 3.72
C LEU A 40 9.38 10.51 2.82
N GLU A 41 8.81 10.88 1.69
CA GLU A 41 9.46 11.81 0.79
C GLU A 41 9.70 13.15 1.44
N ALA A 42 8.73 13.63 2.19
CA ALA A 42 8.88 14.89 2.89
C ALA A 42 10.01 14.83 3.90
N MET A 43 10.09 13.72 4.61
CA MET A 43 11.15 13.55 5.59
C MET A 43 12.53 13.48 4.94
N LYS A 44 12.60 12.80 3.81
CA LYS A 44 13.84 12.71 3.08
C LYS A 44 14.30 14.10 2.63
N SER A 45 13.38 14.90 2.14
CA SER A 45 13.70 16.25 1.74
C SER A 45 14.19 17.09 2.89
N ARG A 46 13.54 16.96 4.03
CA ARG A 46 13.96 17.72 5.18
C ARG A 46 15.33 17.32 5.64
N LEU A 47 15.60 16.03 5.64
CA LEU A 47 16.87 15.53 6.06
C LEU A 47 17.96 16.04 5.15
N ALA A 48 17.72 16.00 3.85
CA ALA A 48 18.69 16.49 2.89
C ALA A 48 18.96 17.96 3.09
N ALA A 49 17.93 18.73 3.39
CA ALA A 49 18.11 20.16 3.59
C ALA A 49 18.87 20.48 4.87
N LEU A 50 18.66 19.68 5.89
CA LEU A 50 19.30 19.95 7.16
C LEU A 50 20.74 19.46 7.20
N ALA A 51 21.06 18.40 6.56
CA ALA A 51 22.38 17.81 6.61
C ALA A 51 22.76 17.21 5.30
N PRO A 52 22.99 18.04 4.31
CA PRO A 52 23.29 17.52 2.97
C PRO A 52 24.51 16.63 2.93
N SER A 53 25.52 16.94 3.69
CA SER A 53 26.70 16.12 3.63
C SER A 53 26.50 14.76 4.23
N MET A 54 25.53 14.60 5.07
CA MET A 54 25.25 13.30 5.62
C MET A 54 24.48 12.44 4.67
N VAL A 55 23.82 13.04 3.73
CA VAL A 55 23.01 12.29 2.83
C VAL A 55 23.76 11.75 1.68
N ILE A 56 24.82 12.35 1.33
CA ILE A 56 25.55 11.92 0.26
C ILE A 56 25.91 10.58 0.12
N PRO A 57 26.47 9.98 0.98
CA PRO A 57 27.06 8.73 0.75
C PRO A 57 26.21 7.72 0.20
N GLN A 58 25.20 7.60 0.19
CA GLN A 58 24.55 6.53 -0.22
C GLN A 58 24.31 6.39 -1.54
N GLU A 59 24.14 7.16 -2.12
CA GLU A 59 23.81 7.02 -3.30
C GLU A 59 24.71 6.75 -4.20
N ASP A 60 25.59 6.96 -3.99
CA ASP A 60 26.55 6.70 -4.85
C ASP A 60 27.14 5.56 -4.70
N GLU A 61 27.05 5.50 -4.06
CA GLU A 61 27.44 4.63 -4.08
C GLU A 61 27.57 3.68 -4.11
N LYS A 62 27.50 3.49 -4.13
CA LYS A 62 27.50 2.60 -4.41
C LYS A 62 27.74 1.93 -4.58
N PRO A 63 27.91 1.90 -4.62
CA PRO A 63 28.02 1.22 -5.07
C PRO A 63 28.44 0.56 -5.13
N PRO A 64 28.52 0.49 -5.18
CA PRO A 64 28.78 -0.13 -5.58
C PRO A 64 29.16 -0.84 -5.74
N PRO A 65 29.18 -0.90 -5.82
CA PRO A 65 29.39 -1.54 -6.29
C PRO A 65 29.71 -2.18 -6.56
N HIS A 66 29.53 -2.08 -6.65
CA HIS A 66 29.60 -2.63 -7.10
C HIS A 66 29.94 -3.14 -7.41
N TYR A 67 29.97 -3.04 -7.41
CA TYR A 67 30.02 -3.40 -7.81
C TYR A 67 30.16 -3.94 -8.18
#